data_dd2c44ba3e7365d068cb7f7b632ccd52
#
_entry.id   dd2c44ba3e7365d068cb7f7b632ccd52
#
_cell.length_a   1.000
_cell.length_b   1.000
_cell.length_c   1.000
_cell.angle_alpha   90.00
_cell.angle_beta   90.00
_cell.angle_gamma   90.00
#
_symmetry.space_group_name_H-M   'P 1'
#
loop_
_entity.id
_entity.type
_entity.pdbx_description
1 polymer ?
#
loop_
_entity_poly.entity_id
_entity_poly.type
_entity_poly.pdbx_seq_one_letter_code
_entity_poly.pdbx_strand_id
1 'polypeptide(L)'
;MKIKTTSAHWGSYYTKVKNKKLISLEPYEKDENPSLISEGMIDAVNDKLRIQNPCVRAGWYHDYLNESENNNTASDRAREKRGNDEFIEISWAEAIDIVSKELNRVKTNFTNKSIFAGSYGWASAGRFHHAQSQLHRFFNCFGGYVKSVTTYSYAASETIIPHVIGMPYRKFLDQHTDWNSISKNTDCLLYTSPSPRDE
;
A
#
# COMPACT_ATOMS: atom_id res chain seq x y z
N MET A 1 33.85 2.51 -3.77
CA MET A 1 32.45 2.66 -4.26
C MET A 1 31.81 1.28 -4.23
N LYS A 2 30.66 1.13 -3.60
CA LYS A 2 29.97 -0.18 -3.51
C LYS A 2 28.92 -0.25 -4.62
N ILE A 3 29.01 -1.26 -5.49
CA ILE A 3 28.01 -1.55 -6.51
C ILE A 3 27.11 -2.66 -5.95
N LYS A 4 25.81 -2.44 -6.00
CA LYS A 4 24.79 -3.42 -5.61
C LYS A 4 23.67 -3.42 -6.66
N THR A 5 22.97 -4.53 -6.78
CA THR A 5 21.78 -4.65 -7.61
C THR A 5 20.55 -4.26 -6.79
N THR A 6 19.58 -3.66 -7.47
CA THR A 6 18.23 -3.39 -6.92
C THR A 6 17.21 -3.62 -8.02
N SER A 7 15.96 -3.85 -7.63
CA SER A 7 14.84 -3.93 -8.56
C SER A 7 13.74 -2.97 -8.13
N ALA A 8 13.10 -2.36 -9.11
CA ALA A 8 11.93 -1.52 -8.95
C ALA A 8 10.81 -2.04 -9.85
N HIS A 9 9.64 -1.43 -9.80
CA HIS A 9 8.50 -1.81 -10.64
C HIS A 9 8.79 -1.70 -12.16
N TRP A 10 9.69 -0.81 -12.54
CA TRP A 10 10.05 -0.49 -13.92
C TRP A 10 11.43 -0.97 -14.36
N GLY A 11 12.09 -1.85 -13.61
CA GLY A 11 13.32 -2.48 -14.04
C GLY A 11 14.27 -2.88 -12.93
N SER A 12 15.37 -3.48 -13.33
CA SER A 12 16.49 -3.84 -12.46
C SER A 12 17.70 -2.97 -12.76
N TYR A 13 18.44 -2.59 -11.73
CA TYR A 13 19.51 -1.60 -11.84
C TYR A 13 20.73 -1.98 -11.01
N TYR A 14 21.89 -1.52 -11.45
CA TYR A 14 23.10 -1.42 -10.65
C TYR A 14 23.14 -0.06 -9.94
N THR A 15 23.32 -0.07 -8.64
CA THR A 15 23.37 1.16 -7.83
C THR A 15 24.82 1.52 -7.53
N LYS A 16 25.19 2.80 -7.69
CA LYS A 16 26.45 3.34 -7.18
C LYS A 16 26.17 4.25 -5.99
N VAL A 17 26.78 3.93 -4.86
CA VAL A 17 26.62 4.70 -3.60
C VAL A 17 27.96 5.23 -3.15
N LYS A 18 28.04 6.54 -2.86
CA LYS A 18 29.20 7.22 -2.29
C LYS A 18 28.73 8.09 -1.12
N ASN A 19 29.44 7.98 0.01
CA ASN A 19 29.12 8.74 1.22
C ASN A 19 27.63 8.63 1.64
N LYS A 20 27.07 7.42 1.60
CA LYS A 20 25.67 7.10 1.88
C LYS A 20 24.65 7.72 0.92
N LYS A 21 25.07 8.40 -0.13
CA LYS A 21 24.18 8.96 -1.16
C LYS A 21 24.16 8.09 -2.40
N LEU A 22 23.00 7.89 -2.98
CA LEU A 22 22.83 7.27 -4.29
C LEU A 22 23.33 8.25 -5.35
N ILE A 23 24.30 7.80 -6.17
CA ILE A 23 24.94 8.65 -7.19
C ILE A 23 24.46 8.30 -8.59
N SER A 24 24.27 7.01 -8.88
CA SER A 24 23.73 6.58 -10.17
C SER A 24 22.91 5.31 -10.03
N LEU A 25 21.97 5.14 -10.95
CA LEU A 25 21.25 3.92 -11.26
C LEU A 25 21.57 3.57 -12.71
N GLU A 26 22.26 2.45 -12.93
CA GLU A 26 22.61 1.96 -14.25
C GLU A 26 21.70 0.78 -14.57
N PRO A 27 21.03 0.76 -15.73
CA PRO A 27 20.19 -0.36 -16.11
C PRO A 27 20.95 -1.70 -16.07
N TYR A 28 20.22 -2.76 -15.80
CA TYR A 28 20.78 -4.11 -15.90
C TYR A 28 21.15 -4.40 -17.37
N GLU A 29 22.31 -4.99 -17.60
CA GLU A 29 22.91 -5.18 -18.93
C GLU A 29 22.06 -5.97 -19.93
N LYS A 30 21.11 -6.78 -19.43
CA LYS A 30 20.19 -7.56 -20.27
C LYS A 30 18.83 -6.90 -20.47
N ASP A 31 18.68 -5.66 -20.00
CA ASP A 31 17.48 -4.88 -20.24
C ASP A 31 17.67 -4.11 -21.56
N GLU A 32 17.04 -4.59 -22.61
CA GLU A 32 17.17 -4.03 -23.97
C GLU A 32 16.42 -2.69 -24.13
N ASN A 33 15.49 -2.38 -23.21
CA ASN A 33 14.71 -1.16 -23.29
C ASN A 33 14.46 -0.58 -21.88
N PRO A 34 15.51 -0.08 -21.21
CA PRO A 34 15.40 0.40 -19.84
C PRO A 34 14.52 1.66 -19.73
N SER A 35 13.74 1.72 -18.66
CA SER A 35 12.91 2.89 -18.38
C SER A 35 13.73 4.07 -17.92
N LEU A 36 13.46 5.26 -18.49
CA LEU A 36 14.08 6.54 -18.12
C LEU A 36 13.60 7.05 -16.72
N ILE A 37 12.57 6.49 -16.15
CA ILE A 37 12.06 6.87 -14.81
C ILE A 37 13.15 6.73 -13.74
N SER A 38 14.10 5.83 -13.93
CA SER A 38 15.22 5.62 -13.00
C SER A 38 16.08 6.88 -12.77
N GLU A 39 16.16 7.79 -13.72
CA GLU A 39 16.93 9.03 -13.60
C GLU A 39 16.36 9.93 -12.50
N GLY A 40 15.02 10.07 -12.43
CA GLY A 40 14.36 10.83 -11.38
C GLY A 40 14.44 10.21 -9.99
N MET A 41 14.73 8.90 -9.88
CA MET A 41 14.84 8.23 -8.59
C MET A 41 16.05 8.65 -7.78
N ILE A 42 17.12 9.10 -8.42
CA ILE A 42 18.33 9.57 -7.74
C ILE A 42 18.00 10.80 -6.90
N ASP A 43 17.30 11.76 -7.51
CA ASP A 43 16.88 12.98 -6.84
C ASP A 43 15.82 12.67 -5.77
N ALA A 44 14.81 11.87 -6.09
CA ALA A 44 13.77 11.47 -5.15
C ALA A 44 14.31 10.80 -3.87
N VAL A 45 15.33 9.93 -4.01
CA VAL A 45 15.95 9.25 -2.83
C VAL A 45 16.73 10.23 -1.97
N ASN A 46 17.34 11.25 -2.56
CA ASN A 46 18.19 12.21 -1.87
C ASN A 46 17.44 13.49 -1.48
N ASP A 47 16.19 13.65 -1.88
CA ASP A 47 15.40 14.85 -1.66
C ASP A 47 15.13 15.08 -0.17
N LYS A 48 15.16 16.35 0.24
CA LYS A 48 14.88 16.76 1.62
C LYS A 48 13.42 16.58 2.05
N LEU A 49 12.49 16.48 1.09
CA LEU A 49 11.08 16.20 1.37
C LEU A 49 10.84 14.73 1.71
N ARG A 50 11.80 13.86 1.44
CA ARG A 50 11.71 12.46 1.81
C ARG A 50 11.82 12.31 3.33
N ILE A 51 10.85 11.61 3.92
CA ILE A 51 10.89 11.25 5.35
C ILE A 51 12.09 10.32 5.59
N GLN A 52 13.02 10.76 6.44
CA GLN A 52 14.26 10.04 6.73
C GLN A 52 14.15 9.16 7.97
N ASN A 53 13.39 9.61 8.96
CA ASN A 53 13.20 8.94 10.23
C ASN A 53 11.71 8.69 10.49
N PRO A 54 11.36 7.75 11.39
CA PRO A 54 9.99 7.60 11.83
C PRO A 54 9.47 8.91 12.43
N CYS A 55 8.20 9.20 12.15
CA CYS A 55 7.54 10.38 12.70
C CYS A 55 6.27 9.96 13.45
N VAL A 56 5.97 10.66 14.51
CA VAL A 56 4.76 10.50 15.31
C VAL A 56 4.03 11.84 15.43
N ARG A 57 2.70 11.83 15.47
CA ARG A 57 1.93 13.06 15.72
C ARG A 57 2.21 13.60 17.12
N ALA A 58 2.54 14.88 17.22
CA ALA A 58 2.95 15.51 18.46
C ALA A 58 1.90 15.40 19.56
N GLY A 59 0.65 15.70 19.28
CA GLY A 59 -0.43 15.59 20.25
C GLY A 59 -0.66 14.16 20.73
N TRP A 60 -0.64 13.18 19.80
CA TRP A 60 -0.76 11.77 20.18
C TRP A 60 0.40 11.32 21.08
N TYR A 61 1.62 11.73 20.75
CA TYR A 61 2.81 11.36 21.50
C TYR A 61 2.83 12.00 22.91
N HIS A 62 2.44 13.26 23.02
CA HIS A 62 2.27 13.93 24.30
C HIS A 62 1.29 13.18 25.21
N ASP A 63 0.12 12.83 24.68
CA ASP A 63 -0.89 12.09 25.44
C ASP A 63 -0.38 10.68 25.83
N TYR A 64 0.33 10.01 24.91
CA TYR A 64 0.96 8.72 25.18
C TYR A 64 1.95 8.76 26.34
N LEU A 65 2.80 9.81 26.41
CA LEU A 65 3.79 9.96 27.48
C LEU A 65 3.14 10.33 28.84
N ASN A 66 2.00 10.99 28.82
CA ASN A 66 1.30 11.44 30.03
C ASN A 66 0.26 10.44 30.54
N GLU A 67 -0.01 9.39 29.82
CA GLU A 67 -0.92 8.35 30.30
C GLU A 67 -0.29 7.58 31.46
N SER A 68 -0.95 7.63 32.62
CA SER A 68 -0.70 6.65 33.67
C SER A 68 -1.16 5.27 33.20
N GLU A 69 -0.49 4.22 33.60
CA GLU A 69 -0.66 2.81 33.15
C GLU A 69 -2.11 2.25 33.20
N ASN A 70 -3.04 2.99 33.77
CA ASN A 70 -4.43 2.56 34.02
C ASN A 70 -5.51 3.21 33.13
N ASN A 71 -5.17 4.06 32.16
CA ASN A 71 -6.19 4.72 31.35
C ASN A 71 -6.45 4.00 30.02
N ASN A 72 -7.63 3.42 29.91
CA ASN A 72 -8.19 2.82 28.69
C ASN A 72 -8.54 3.84 27.58
N THR A 73 -8.17 5.11 27.74
CA THR A 73 -8.50 6.23 26.83
C THR A 73 -7.53 6.40 25.66
N ALA A 74 -6.62 5.49 25.48
CA ALA A 74 -5.64 5.52 24.37
C ALA A 74 -6.25 5.66 22.96
N SER A 75 -7.53 5.32 22.79
CA SER A 75 -8.23 5.49 21.50
C SER A 75 -8.47 6.94 21.12
N ASP A 76 -8.48 7.85 22.11
CA ASP A 76 -8.87 9.25 21.92
C ASP A 76 -7.68 10.22 21.91
N ARG A 77 -6.44 9.70 22.03
CA ARG A 77 -5.21 10.51 22.07
C ARG A 77 -5.16 11.50 20.91
N ALA A 78 -5.41 12.77 21.22
CA ALA A 78 -5.44 13.88 20.27
C ALA A 78 -6.15 13.55 18.94
N ARG A 79 -7.26 12.81 19.01
CA ARG A 79 -8.01 12.36 17.83
C ARG A 79 -8.58 13.53 17.05
N GLU A 80 -9.03 14.57 17.75
CA GLU A 80 -9.55 15.81 17.19
C GLU A 80 -8.53 16.61 16.39
N LYS A 81 -7.23 16.42 16.68
CA LYS A 81 -6.12 17.05 15.94
C LYS A 81 -5.69 16.27 14.69
N ARG A 82 -6.34 15.15 14.40
CA ARG A 82 -5.96 14.30 13.25
C ARG A 82 -6.12 15.08 11.94
N GLY A 83 -5.01 15.21 11.20
CA GLY A 83 -4.93 16.01 9.97
C GLY A 83 -4.34 17.41 10.18
N ASN A 84 -4.39 17.97 11.40
CA ASN A 84 -3.85 19.30 11.72
C ASN A 84 -2.74 19.26 12.79
N ASP A 85 -2.32 18.08 13.19
CA ASP A 85 -1.28 17.89 14.18
C ASP A 85 0.11 17.97 13.51
N GLU A 86 1.08 18.50 14.23
CA GLU A 86 2.48 18.47 13.81
C GLU A 86 3.06 17.07 13.95
N PHE A 87 4.12 16.80 13.19
CA PHE A 87 4.88 15.56 13.29
C PHE A 87 6.26 15.83 13.89
N ILE A 88 6.65 14.98 14.84
CA ILE A 88 7.97 14.99 15.44
C ILE A 88 8.73 13.72 15.03
N GLU A 89 10.00 13.86 14.75
CA GLU A 89 10.87 12.73 14.45
C GLU A 89 11.25 11.99 15.74
N ILE A 90 11.23 10.66 15.68
CA ILE A 90 11.67 9.77 16.77
C ILE A 90 12.65 8.73 16.23
N SER A 91 13.37 8.08 17.13
CA SER A 91 14.28 7.01 16.75
C SER A 91 13.51 5.74 16.29
N TRP A 92 14.14 4.91 15.47
CA TRP A 92 13.58 3.61 15.10
C TRP A 92 13.34 2.70 16.30
N ALA A 93 14.21 2.74 17.30
CA ALA A 93 14.04 1.95 18.52
C ALA A 93 12.75 2.36 19.26
N GLU A 94 12.54 3.64 19.41
CA GLU A 94 11.36 4.21 20.04
C GLU A 94 10.08 3.93 19.24
N ALA A 95 10.13 4.12 17.92
CA ALA A 95 8.99 3.81 17.04
C ALA A 95 8.56 2.33 17.16
N ILE A 96 9.51 1.41 17.16
CA ILE A 96 9.23 -0.03 17.30
C ILE A 96 8.65 -0.33 18.69
N ASP A 97 9.19 0.27 19.75
CA ASP A 97 8.67 0.09 21.10
C ASP A 97 7.22 0.56 21.22
N ILE A 98 6.93 1.78 20.76
CA ILE A 98 5.59 2.36 20.76
C ILE A 98 4.61 1.48 19.97
N VAL A 99 4.94 1.11 18.73
CA VAL A 99 4.07 0.29 17.88
C VAL A 99 3.84 -1.08 18.50
N SER A 100 4.89 -1.69 19.07
CA SER A 100 4.78 -2.98 19.74
C SER A 100 3.86 -2.93 20.96
N LYS A 101 4.01 -1.92 21.80
CA LYS A 101 3.15 -1.71 22.98
C LYS A 101 1.70 -1.47 22.57
N GLU A 102 1.45 -0.62 21.58
CA GLU A 102 0.09 -0.35 21.10
C GLU A 102 -0.59 -1.57 20.49
N LEU A 103 0.09 -2.30 19.64
CA LEU A 103 -0.45 -3.54 19.06
C LEU A 103 -0.78 -4.58 20.15
N ASN A 104 0.09 -4.74 21.15
CA ASN A 104 -0.18 -5.64 22.26
C ASN A 104 -1.35 -5.15 23.13
N ARG A 105 -1.44 -3.86 23.41
CA ARG A 105 -2.57 -3.25 24.12
C ARG A 105 -3.90 -3.54 23.41
N VAL A 106 -3.97 -3.26 22.09
CA VAL A 106 -5.18 -3.52 21.29
C VAL A 106 -5.52 -5.02 21.29
N LYS A 107 -4.54 -5.88 21.09
CA LYS A 107 -4.74 -7.32 21.10
C LYS A 107 -5.28 -7.82 22.46
N THR A 108 -4.73 -7.33 23.56
CA THR A 108 -5.12 -7.75 24.91
C THR A 108 -6.53 -7.26 25.26
N ASN A 109 -6.84 -6.00 24.98
CA ASN A 109 -8.11 -5.40 25.40
C ASN A 109 -9.26 -5.68 24.43
N PHE A 110 -8.98 -5.83 23.12
CA PHE A 110 -10.01 -5.88 22.08
C PHE A 110 -9.86 -7.04 21.11
N THR A 111 -8.89 -7.92 21.31
CA THR A 111 -8.55 -9.06 20.44
C THR A 111 -8.03 -8.65 19.05
N ASN A 112 -7.51 -9.61 18.30
CA ASN A 112 -7.04 -9.39 16.92
C ASN A 112 -8.16 -9.00 15.94
N LYS A 113 -9.43 -9.15 16.29
CA LYS A 113 -10.58 -8.69 15.49
C LYS A 113 -10.67 -7.17 15.39
N SER A 114 -10.02 -6.44 16.29
CA SER A 114 -9.95 -4.98 16.28
C SER A 114 -8.80 -4.43 15.46
N ILE A 115 -7.96 -5.30 14.90
CA ILE A 115 -6.83 -4.91 14.05
C ILE A 115 -7.24 -5.09 12.59
N PHE A 116 -7.43 -4.00 11.87
CA PHE A 116 -7.58 -4.02 10.43
C PHE A 116 -6.24 -3.70 9.78
N ALA A 117 -5.80 -4.55 8.85
CA ALA A 117 -4.56 -4.34 8.12
C ALA A 117 -4.69 -4.70 6.65
N GLY A 118 -4.13 -3.87 5.82
CA GLY A 118 -4.10 -4.07 4.38
C GLY A 118 -3.08 -3.17 3.72
N SER A 119 -2.67 -3.53 2.54
CA SER A 119 -1.81 -2.73 1.68
C SER A 119 -2.19 -2.98 0.23
N TYR A 120 -1.96 -1.98 -0.60
CA TYR A 120 -2.15 -2.06 -2.03
C TYR A 120 -0.79 -2.05 -2.72
N GLY A 121 -0.52 -3.05 -3.55
CA GLY A 121 0.83 -3.37 -3.97
C GLY A 121 1.12 -3.19 -5.45
N TRP A 122 0.53 -2.21 -6.15
CA TRP A 122 0.77 -1.99 -7.57
C TRP A 122 2.25 -1.79 -7.91
N ALA A 123 2.99 -1.08 -7.08
CA ALA A 123 4.43 -0.86 -7.24
C ALA A 123 5.28 -1.91 -6.51
N SER A 124 4.69 -3.03 -6.10
CA SER A 124 5.42 -4.08 -5.40
C SER A 124 6.17 -4.97 -6.38
N ALA A 125 7.44 -5.22 -6.10
CA ALA A 125 8.30 -6.05 -6.90
C ALA A 125 9.07 -7.06 -6.04
N GLY A 126 9.06 -8.34 -6.48
CA GLY A 126 9.78 -9.39 -5.80
C GLY A 126 9.30 -9.70 -4.39
N ARG A 127 10.09 -10.49 -3.66
CA ARG A 127 9.69 -11.02 -2.35
C ARG A 127 9.74 -9.97 -1.24
N PHE A 128 10.77 -9.15 -1.20
CA PHE A 128 11.01 -8.21 -0.10
C PHE A 128 10.36 -6.85 -0.33
N HIS A 129 10.03 -6.52 -1.56
CA HIS A 129 9.35 -5.28 -1.93
C HIS A 129 7.86 -5.47 -2.19
N HIS A 130 7.31 -6.63 -1.84
CA HIS A 130 5.88 -6.91 -1.94
C HIS A 130 5.19 -6.53 -0.62
N ALA A 131 4.67 -5.32 -0.54
CA ALA A 131 4.10 -4.74 0.67
C ALA A 131 2.99 -5.61 1.29
N GLN A 132 2.08 -6.12 0.48
CA GLN A 132 0.99 -6.98 0.95
C GLN A 132 1.51 -8.24 1.65
N SER A 133 2.43 -8.99 1.05
CA SER A 133 2.90 -10.23 1.65
C SER A 133 3.72 -10.00 2.93
N GLN A 134 4.45 -8.90 3.03
CA GLN A 134 5.16 -8.55 4.28
C GLN A 134 4.19 -8.22 5.40
N LEU A 135 3.18 -7.40 5.11
CA LEU A 135 2.15 -7.02 6.06
C LEU A 135 1.32 -8.24 6.52
N HIS A 136 0.85 -9.04 5.58
CA HIS A 136 0.08 -10.25 5.87
C HIS A 136 0.89 -11.25 6.70
N ARG A 137 2.17 -11.45 6.37
CA ARG A 137 3.06 -12.31 7.15
C ARG A 137 3.20 -11.83 8.58
N PHE A 138 3.45 -10.53 8.78
CA PHE A 138 3.59 -9.95 10.12
C PHE A 138 2.33 -10.21 10.97
N PHE A 139 1.16 -9.84 10.47
CA PHE A 139 -0.07 -9.98 11.25
C PHE A 139 -0.54 -11.43 11.42
N ASN A 140 -0.24 -12.32 10.48
CA ASN A 140 -0.47 -13.76 10.66
C ASN A 140 0.40 -14.31 11.81
N CYS A 141 1.67 -13.93 11.87
CA CYS A 141 2.55 -14.29 12.99
C CYS A 141 2.10 -13.63 14.31
N PHE A 142 1.47 -12.47 14.26
CA PHE A 142 0.94 -11.78 15.43
C PHE A 142 -0.35 -12.41 15.97
N GLY A 143 -0.95 -13.35 15.26
CA GLY A 143 -2.14 -14.11 15.67
C GLY A 143 -3.40 -13.82 14.86
N GLY A 144 -3.25 -13.16 13.71
CA GLY A 144 -4.35 -12.83 12.80
C GLY A 144 -4.79 -11.38 12.88
N TYR A 145 -5.70 -11.00 11.98
CA TYR A 145 -6.20 -9.63 11.81
C TYR A 145 -7.40 -9.63 10.86
N VAL A 146 -8.11 -8.51 10.77
CA VAL A 146 -9.18 -8.30 9.78
C VAL A 146 -8.55 -7.72 8.51
N LYS A 147 -8.87 -8.31 7.38
CA LYS A 147 -8.41 -7.88 6.05
C LYS A 147 -9.59 -7.51 5.15
N SER A 148 -9.32 -6.70 4.13
CA SER A 148 -10.26 -6.47 3.05
C SER A 148 -10.48 -7.76 2.23
N VAL A 149 -11.69 -7.93 1.74
CA VAL A 149 -12.07 -9.00 0.82
C VAL A 149 -12.26 -8.39 -0.55
N THR A 150 -11.79 -9.10 -1.58
CA THR A 150 -11.81 -8.64 -2.98
C THR A 150 -10.95 -7.38 -3.25
N THR A 151 -11.26 -6.62 -4.28
CA THR A 151 -10.51 -5.45 -4.74
C THR A 151 -11.42 -4.23 -4.82
N TYR A 152 -10.86 -3.04 -4.76
CA TYR A 152 -11.63 -1.79 -4.91
C TYR A 152 -12.16 -1.58 -6.33
N SER A 153 -11.48 -2.12 -7.36
CA SER A 153 -11.78 -1.81 -8.75
C SER A 153 -13.03 -2.53 -9.29
N TYR A 154 -13.27 -3.78 -8.88
CA TYR A 154 -14.34 -4.60 -9.47
C TYR A 154 -15.02 -5.57 -8.48
N ALA A 155 -14.93 -5.30 -7.18
CA ALA A 155 -15.58 -6.14 -6.16
C ALA A 155 -17.09 -6.28 -6.35
N ALA A 156 -17.75 -5.22 -6.79
CA ALA A 156 -19.17 -5.25 -7.12
C ALA A 156 -19.46 -6.25 -8.27
N SER A 157 -18.63 -6.22 -9.30
CA SER A 157 -18.74 -7.16 -10.44
C SER A 157 -18.49 -8.61 -10.00
N GLU A 158 -17.47 -8.85 -9.15
CA GLU A 158 -17.24 -10.19 -8.59
C GLU A 158 -18.42 -10.73 -7.80
N THR A 159 -19.18 -9.84 -7.15
CA THR A 159 -20.39 -10.22 -6.40
C THR A 159 -21.61 -10.40 -7.28
N ILE A 160 -21.84 -9.50 -8.24
CA ILE A 160 -23.10 -9.43 -9.01
C ILE A 160 -23.09 -10.36 -10.22
N ILE A 161 -22.00 -10.42 -10.98
CA ILE A 161 -21.90 -11.19 -12.22
C ILE A 161 -22.28 -12.68 -12.06
N PRO A 162 -21.89 -13.39 -11.00
CA PRO A 162 -22.32 -14.77 -10.78
C PRO A 162 -23.86 -14.94 -10.72
N HIS A 163 -24.56 -13.94 -10.18
CA HIS A 163 -26.04 -13.97 -10.07
C HIS A 163 -26.76 -13.58 -11.35
N VAL A 164 -26.17 -12.70 -12.15
CA VAL A 164 -26.78 -12.18 -13.40
C VAL A 164 -26.45 -13.09 -14.59
N ILE A 165 -25.18 -13.49 -14.70
CA ILE A 165 -24.65 -14.24 -15.84
C ILE A 165 -24.54 -15.75 -15.54
N GLY A 166 -24.55 -16.15 -14.28
CA GLY A 166 -24.40 -17.55 -13.86
C GLY A 166 -22.99 -18.11 -13.92
N MET A 167 -21.96 -17.24 -14.01
CA MET A 167 -20.57 -17.66 -14.01
C MET A 167 -19.68 -16.71 -13.18
N PRO A 168 -18.55 -17.20 -12.64
CA PRO A 168 -17.60 -16.36 -11.93
C PRO A 168 -17.07 -15.20 -12.80
N TYR A 169 -16.92 -14.01 -12.22
CA TYR A 169 -16.47 -12.80 -12.90
C TYR A 169 -15.19 -13.01 -13.75
N ARG A 170 -14.20 -13.70 -13.22
CA ARG A 170 -12.95 -13.97 -13.97
C ARG A 170 -13.19 -14.83 -15.20
N LYS A 171 -14.02 -15.86 -15.06
CA LYS A 171 -14.39 -16.70 -16.20
C LYS A 171 -15.16 -15.92 -17.26
N PHE A 172 -16.03 -15.00 -16.83
CA PHE A 172 -16.75 -14.10 -17.73
C PHE A 172 -15.78 -13.21 -18.52
N LEU A 173 -14.75 -12.63 -17.87
CA LEU A 173 -13.73 -11.84 -18.57
C LEU A 173 -12.93 -12.65 -19.60
N ASP A 174 -12.62 -13.91 -19.30
CA ASP A 174 -11.85 -14.77 -20.20
C ASP A 174 -12.69 -15.32 -21.37
N GLN A 175 -14.02 -15.36 -21.23
CA GLN A 175 -14.95 -16.00 -22.15
C GLN A 175 -16.03 -15.04 -22.68
N HIS A 176 -15.82 -13.73 -22.63
CA HIS A 176 -16.75 -12.77 -23.21
C HIS A 176 -16.81 -12.86 -24.74
N THR A 177 -17.89 -12.37 -25.33
CA THR A 177 -18.07 -12.34 -26.78
C THR A 177 -17.01 -11.47 -27.44
N ASP A 178 -16.41 -11.97 -28.52
CA ASP A 178 -15.38 -11.23 -29.26
C ASP A 178 -15.99 -10.04 -30.04
N TRP A 179 -15.14 -9.05 -30.32
CA TRP A 179 -15.54 -7.81 -30.97
C TRP A 179 -16.11 -8.02 -32.39
N ASN A 180 -15.64 -9.03 -33.12
CA ASN A 180 -16.18 -9.32 -34.45
C ASN A 180 -17.60 -9.83 -34.39
N SER A 181 -17.89 -10.69 -33.42
CA SER A 181 -19.25 -11.17 -33.16
C SER A 181 -20.17 -10.04 -32.70
N ILE A 182 -19.71 -9.20 -31.80
CA ILE A 182 -20.47 -8.03 -31.33
C ILE A 182 -20.81 -7.11 -32.51
N SER A 183 -19.82 -6.73 -33.31
CA SER A 183 -20.02 -5.78 -34.40
C SER A 183 -20.93 -6.30 -35.52
N LYS A 184 -21.01 -7.63 -35.73
CA LYS A 184 -21.83 -8.24 -36.76
C LYS A 184 -23.26 -8.52 -36.33
N ASN A 185 -23.50 -8.72 -35.04
CA ASN A 185 -24.76 -9.26 -34.53
C ASN A 185 -25.45 -8.36 -33.50
N THR A 186 -24.97 -7.13 -33.32
CA THR A 186 -25.52 -6.18 -32.34
C THR A 186 -26.20 -5.02 -33.06
N ASP A 187 -27.48 -4.88 -32.90
CA ASP A 187 -28.25 -3.75 -33.43
C ASP A 187 -28.25 -2.55 -32.48
N CYS A 188 -28.12 -2.81 -31.19
CA CYS A 188 -28.11 -1.75 -30.17
C CYS A 188 -27.17 -2.12 -29.04
N LEU A 189 -26.34 -1.15 -28.60
CA LEU A 189 -25.48 -1.26 -27.44
C LEU A 189 -26.03 -0.43 -26.29
N LEU A 190 -26.48 -1.11 -25.24
CA LEU A 190 -26.87 -0.47 -23.99
C LEU A 190 -25.62 -0.30 -23.10
N TYR A 191 -25.25 0.93 -22.84
CA TYR A 191 -24.13 1.28 -21.96
C TYR A 191 -24.61 2.19 -20.80
N THR A 192 -23.73 2.64 -19.94
CA THR A 192 -24.08 3.43 -18.75
C THR A 192 -24.95 4.62 -19.05
N SER A 193 -25.75 5.05 -18.08
CA SER A 193 -26.56 6.27 -18.16
C SER A 193 -25.77 7.45 -18.70
N PRO A 194 -26.39 8.36 -19.45
CA PRO A 194 -25.75 9.58 -19.92
C PRO A 194 -25.05 10.30 -18.77
N SER A 195 -23.85 10.79 -19.03
CA SER A 195 -23.17 11.67 -18.10
C SER A 195 -23.96 12.99 -18.02
N PRO A 196 -23.99 13.71 -16.87
CA PRO A 196 -24.51 15.06 -16.79
C PRO A 196 -23.87 16.04 -17.78
N ARG A 197 -22.84 15.62 -18.51
CA ARG A 197 -22.20 16.40 -19.59
C ARG A 197 -22.84 16.16 -20.96
N ASP A 198 -23.71 15.17 -21.06
CA ASP A 198 -24.39 14.80 -22.31
C ASP A 198 -25.79 15.43 -22.41
N GLU A 199 -26.18 16.18 -21.38
CA GLU A 199 -27.34 17.10 -21.34
C GLU A 199 -26.83 18.55 -21.51
#